data_aeaec4d24437362f0be791a331cea010
#
_entry.id   aeaec4d24437362f0be791a331cea010
#
_cell.length_a   1.000
_cell.length_b   1.000
_cell.length_c   1.000
_cell.angle_alpha   90.00
_cell.angle_beta   90.00
_cell.angle_gamma   90.00
#
_symmetry.space_group_name_H-M   'P 1'
#
loop_
_entity.id
_entity.type
_entity.pdbx_description
1 polymer ?
#
loop_
_entity_poly.entity_id
_entity_poly.type
_entity_poly.pdbx_seq_one_letter_code
_entity_poly.pdbx_strand_id
1 'polypeptide(L)'
;SPAEGNLNKFRKPLIPAYTDYTPWDELNDLQKDSLDLEMSVFAAMVDRMDQNIGRVLQKLEEEGKLENTLIMYLNDNGSCPFYSNKFADVQPGPAHSYWCLRASWANVGNTPYRQYKQCGHEGGSHTPFVAFWPGKIKPNTITDQVGHVVDIAPTFLDILQIPYPETISSYPTLPLDGSSLLPVLMG
;
A
#
# COMPACT_ATOMS: atom_id res chain seq x y z
N SER A 1 -43.35 5.10 -6.22
CA SER A 1 -42.27 5.32 -7.17
C SER A 1 -41.27 4.16 -7.11
N PRO A 2 -40.72 3.67 -8.24
CA PRO A 2 -39.87 2.47 -8.28
C PRO A 2 -38.48 2.65 -7.64
N ALA A 3 -38.18 3.79 -7.02
CA ALA A 3 -36.85 4.14 -6.59
C ALA A 3 -36.51 3.76 -5.13
N GLU A 4 -37.49 3.45 -4.30
CA GLU A 4 -37.24 3.21 -2.86
C GLU A 4 -36.81 1.77 -2.50
N GLY A 5 -37.08 0.81 -3.40
CA GLY A 5 -36.81 -0.61 -3.11
C GLY A 5 -35.34 -1.03 -3.21
N ASN A 6 -34.43 -0.20 -3.77
CA ASN A 6 -33.09 -0.66 -4.14
C ASN A 6 -31.95 -0.05 -3.33
N LEU A 7 -32.22 0.98 -2.55
CA LEU A 7 -31.18 1.65 -1.72
C LEU A 7 -30.72 0.80 -0.52
N ASN A 8 -31.58 -0.09 -0.02
CA ASN A 8 -31.19 -0.99 1.06
C ASN A 8 -30.28 -2.17 0.62
N LYS A 9 -30.18 -2.47 -0.67
CA LYS A 9 -29.22 -3.45 -1.19
C LYS A 9 -27.78 -2.95 -1.17
N PHE A 10 -27.58 -1.63 -1.15
CA PHE A 10 -26.26 -0.99 -1.10
C PHE A 10 -25.83 -0.55 0.31
N ARG A 11 -26.72 -0.68 1.30
CA ARG A 11 -26.38 -0.52 2.70
C ARG A 11 -25.85 -1.83 3.31
N LYS A 12 -24.89 -2.47 2.66
CA LYS A 12 -23.94 -3.27 3.45
C LYS A 12 -23.24 -2.29 4.37
N PRO A 13 -23.07 -2.65 5.68
CA PRO A 13 -22.28 -1.78 6.55
C PRO A 13 -20.94 -1.51 5.84
N LEU A 14 -20.56 -0.24 5.75
CA LEU A 14 -19.28 0.21 5.16
C LEU A 14 -18.06 -0.35 5.91
N ILE A 15 -18.31 -1.01 7.04
CA ILE A 15 -17.33 -1.74 7.81
C ILE A 15 -17.56 -3.22 7.50
N PRO A 16 -16.63 -3.88 6.82
CA PRO A 16 -16.72 -5.33 6.61
C PRO A 16 -16.89 -6.03 7.96
N ALA A 17 -17.58 -7.17 7.97
CA ALA A 17 -17.78 -8.02 9.17
C ALA A 17 -16.46 -8.61 9.76
N TYR A 18 -15.32 -8.01 9.45
CA TYR A 18 -13.97 -8.37 9.88
C TYR A 18 -13.55 -7.64 11.16
N THR A 19 -14.50 -7.16 11.95
CA THR A 19 -14.27 -6.40 13.19
C THR A 19 -14.25 -7.26 14.46
N ASP A 20 -14.18 -8.58 14.33
CA ASP A 20 -14.00 -9.45 15.50
C ASP A 20 -12.57 -9.34 16.01
N TYR A 21 -12.39 -8.41 16.93
CA TYR A 21 -11.18 -8.28 17.73
C TYR A 21 -11.40 -9.00 19.05
N THR A 22 -10.84 -10.19 19.18
CA THR A 22 -10.71 -10.81 20.49
C THR A 22 -9.48 -10.21 21.16
N PRO A 23 -9.60 -9.63 22.37
CA PRO A 23 -8.45 -9.15 23.13
C PRO A 23 -7.39 -10.25 23.28
N TRP A 24 -6.10 -9.86 23.19
CA TRP A 24 -5.00 -10.83 23.25
C TRP A 24 -5.04 -11.70 24.50
N ASP A 25 -5.41 -11.12 25.66
CA ASP A 25 -5.45 -11.81 26.93
C ASP A 25 -6.61 -12.83 27.04
N GLU A 26 -7.61 -12.72 26.17
CA GLU A 26 -8.74 -13.65 26.09
C GLU A 26 -8.47 -14.84 25.15
N LEU A 27 -7.38 -14.79 24.38
CA LEU A 27 -6.97 -15.87 23.50
C LEU A 27 -6.31 -17.00 24.28
N ASN A 28 -6.58 -18.24 23.89
CA ASN A 28 -5.83 -19.38 24.39
C ASN A 28 -4.44 -19.49 23.71
N ASP A 29 -3.55 -20.31 24.26
CA ASP A 29 -2.17 -20.42 23.79
C ASP A 29 -2.08 -20.84 22.33
N LEU A 30 -2.91 -21.81 21.88
CA LEU A 30 -2.93 -22.26 20.49
C LEU A 30 -3.34 -21.13 19.51
N GLN A 31 -4.29 -20.29 19.91
CA GLN A 31 -4.71 -19.13 19.11
C GLN A 31 -3.59 -18.09 19.06
N LYS A 32 -2.91 -17.83 20.17
CA LYS A 32 -1.76 -16.93 20.24
C LYS A 32 -0.63 -17.42 19.35
N ASP A 33 -0.25 -18.69 19.44
CA ASP A 33 0.80 -19.29 18.63
C ASP A 33 0.47 -19.20 17.13
N SER A 34 -0.78 -19.44 16.75
CA SER A 34 -1.22 -19.33 15.36
C SER A 34 -1.11 -17.89 14.82
N LEU A 35 -1.55 -16.91 15.61
CA LEU A 35 -1.50 -15.50 15.23
C LEU A 35 -0.04 -14.99 15.18
N ASP A 36 0.79 -15.41 16.11
CA ASP A 36 2.22 -15.08 16.13
C ASP A 36 2.93 -15.64 14.89
N LEU A 37 2.66 -16.87 14.52
CA LEU A 37 3.19 -17.48 13.31
C LEU A 37 2.76 -16.71 12.04
N GLU A 38 1.48 -16.34 11.94
CA GLU A 38 0.97 -15.56 10.80
C GLU A 38 1.74 -14.22 10.65
N MET A 39 1.95 -13.49 11.76
CA MET A 39 2.68 -12.22 11.76
C MET A 39 4.17 -12.44 11.52
N SER A 40 4.77 -13.47 12.07
CA SER A 40 6.18 -13.79 11.83
C SER A 40 6.47 -14.08 10.37
N VAL A 41 5.60 -14.82 9.70
CA VAL A 41 5.71 -15.07 8.24
C VAL A 41 5.54 -13.78 7.44
N PHE A 42 4.58 -12.93 7.82
CA PHE A 42 4.41 -11.62 7.17
C PHE A 42 5.65 -10.74 7.34
N ALA A 43 6.20 -10.65 8.53
CA ALA A 43 7.43 -9.90 8.79
C ALA A 43 8.61 -10.44 7.96
N ALA A 44 8.75 -11.76 7.83
CA ALA A 44 9.75 -12.37 6.98
C ALA A 44 9.55 -12.06 5.48
N MET A 45 8.30 -11.90 5.02
CA MET A 45 8.02 -11.47 3.65
C MET A 45 8.42 -10.01 3.43
N VAL A 46 8.19 -9.13 4.40
CA VAL A 46 8.62 -7.72 4.35
C VAL A 46 10.15 -7.63 4.33
N ASP A 47 10.84 -8.37 5.20
CA ASP A 47 12.31 -8.46 5.22
C ASP A 47 12.85 -8.96 3.85
N ARG A 48 12.23 -9.96 3.28
CA ARG A 48 12.62 -10.47 1.95
C ARG A 48 12.39 -9.44 0.84
N MET A 49 11.31 -8.67 0.92
CA MET A 49 11.04 -7.58 -0.01
C MET A 49 12.13 -6.51 0.09
N ASP A 50 12.50 -6.10 1.29
CA ASP A 50 13.57 -5.12 1.54
C ASP A 50 14.91 -5.59 0.97
N GLN A 51 15.31 -6.85 1.21
CA GLN A 51 16.52 -7.43 0.62
C GLN A 51 16.50 -7.39 -0.91
N ASN A 52 15.35 -7.64 -1.54
CA ASN A 52 15.24 -7.59 -3.00
C ASN A 52 15.30 -6.16 -3.54
N ILE A 53 14.71 -5.19 -2.85
CA ILE A 53 14.89 -3.77 -3.16
C ILE A 53 16.39 -3.42 -3.09
N GLY A 54 17.08 -3.81 -2.01
CA GLY A 54 18.52 -3.61 -1.88
C GLY A 54 19.34 -4.17 -3.04
N ARG A 55 18.99 -5.37 -3.54
CA ARG A 55 19.65 -5.97 -4.73
C ARG A 55 19.43 -5.15 -6.00
N VAL A 56 18.25 -4.55 -6.17
CA VAL A 56 17.97 -3.68 -7.32
C VAL A 56 18.80 -2.40 -7.22
N LEU A 57 18.86 -1.78 -6.04
CA LEU A 57 19.67 -0.58 -5.80
C LEU A 57 21.16 -0.86 -6.05
N GLN A 58 21.69 -1.96 -5.52
CA GLN A 58 23.07 -2.38 -5.76
C GLN A 58 23.35 -2.55 -7.26
N LYS A 59 22.42 -3.17 -8.00
CA LYS A 59 22.59 -3.35 -9.44
C LYS A 59 22.62 -2.02 -10.20
N LEU A 60 21.79 -1.06 -9.82
CA LEU A 60 21.82 0.30 -10.39
C LEU A 60 23.14 1.01 -10.09
N GLU A 61 23.69 0.84 -8.89
CA GLU A 61 24.98 1.40 -8.50
C GLU A 61 26.13 0.79 -9.31
N GLU A 62 26.20 -0.55 -9.40
CA GLU A 62 27.19 -1.28 -10.20
C GLU A 62 27.20 -0.86 -11.67
N GLU A 63 26.03 -0.50 -12.22
CA GLU A 63 25.90 0.00 -13.59
C GLU A 63 26.11 1.51 -13.73
N GLY A 64 26.39 2.22 -12.64
CA GLY A 64 26.55 3.68 -12.63
C GLY A 64 25.29 4.45 -12.98
N LYS A 65 24.10 3.85 -12.74
CA LYS A 65 22.80 4.45 -13.08
C LYS A 65 22.06 5.03 -11.87
N LEU A 66 22.47 4.70 -10.66
CA LEU A 66 21.75 5.06 -9.43
C LEU A 66 21.57 6.58 -9.31
N GLU A 67 22.60 7.36 -9.58
CA GLU A 67 22.58 8.83 -9.50
C GLU A 67 21.55 9.49 -10.45
N ASN A 68 21.21 8.82 -11.54
CA ASN A 68 20.22 9.31 -12.51
C ASN A 68 18.90 8.50 -12.48
N THR A 69 18.59 7.89 -11.34
CA THR A 69 17.37 7.10 -11.19
C THR A 69 16.54 7.62 -10.01
N LEU A 70 15.31 8.05 -10.29
CA LEU A 70 14.32 8.32 -9.25
C LEU A 70 13.67 7.00 -8.83
N ILE A 71 13.69 6.72 -7.55
CA ILE A 71 13.09 5.52 -6.95
C ILE A 71 11.96 5.99 -6.04
N MET A 72 10.78 5.44 -6.26
CA MET A 72 9.60 5.68 -5.44
C MET A 72 9.08 4.36 -4.87
N TYR A 73 8.82 4.33 -3.58
CA TYR A 73 8.16 3.23 -2.89
C TYR A 73 6.89 3.72 -2.23
N LEU A 74 5.79 3.05 -2.47
CA LEU A 74 4.50 3.35 -1.87
C LEU A 74 3.63 2.08 -1.80
N ASN A 75 2.60 2.14 -0.98
CA ASN A 75 1.54 1.14 -0.94
C ASN A 75 0.28 1.73 -1.58
N ASP A 76 -0.54 0.89 -2.19
CA ASP A 76 -1.80 1.27 -2.84
C ASP A 76 -2.95 1.47 -1.85
N ASN A 77 -2.86 0.84 -0.67
CA ASN A 77 -3.84 0.93 0.41
C ASN A 77 -3.24 0.45 1.74
N GLY A 78 -3.98 0.63 2.82
CA GLY A 78 -3.64 0.05 4.10
C GLY A 78 -3.66 -1.48 4.14
N SER A 79 -3.24 -2.07 5.24
CA SER A 79 -3.14 -3.52 5.43
C SER A 79 -4.45 -4.25 5.14
N CYS A 80 -4.33 -5.49 4.64
CA CYS A 80 -5.46 -6.31 4.22
C CYS A 80 -6.10 -7.06 5.41
N PRO A 81 -7.39 -6.79 5.75
CA PRO A 81 -8.05 -7.39 6.89
C PRO A 81 -8.72 -8.73 6.60
N PHE A 82 -8.60 -9.25 5.38
CA PHE A 82 -9.38 -10.41 4.96
C PHE A 82 -9.07 -11.64 5.80
N TYR A 83 -10.09 -12.46 5.98
CA TYR A 83 -10.02 -13.79 6.55
C TYR A 83 -10.38 -14.80 5.45
N SER A 84 -9.38 -15.23 4.70
CA SER A 84 -9.57 -16.16 3.59
C SER A 84 -8.32 -17.02 3.44
N ASN A 85 -8.28 -18.10 4.23
CA ASN A 85 -7.21 -19.08 4.12
C ASN A 85 -7.64 -20.14 3.12
N LYS A 86 -7.11 -20.09 1.90
CA LYS A 86 -7.55 -20.99 0.82
C LYS A 86 -7.10 -22.42 1.01
N PHE A 87 -6.07 -22.64 1.78
CA PHE A 87 -5.50 -23.96 2.06
C PHE A 87 -5.29 -24.08 3.57
N ALA A 88 -6.41 -24.19 4.31
CA ALA A 88 -6.42 -24.15 5.76
C ALA A 88 -5.68 -25.32 6.44
N ASP A 89 -5.44 -26.40 5.71
CA ASP A 89 -4.64 -27.56 6.10
C ASP A 89 -3.13 -27.36 5.91
N VAL A 90 -2.71 -26.29 5.21
CA VAL A 90 -1.32 -25.91 5.01
C VAL A 90 -0.98 -24.78 5.96
N GLN A 91 0.00 -24.96 6.81
CA GLN A 91 0.47 -23.90 7.71
C GLN A 91 1.03 -22.70 6.95
N PRO A 92 0.98 -21.47 7.52
CA PRO A 92 1.63 -20.29 6.93
C PRO A 92 3.13 -20.54 6.71
N GLY A 93 3.68 -20.03 5.59
CA GLY A 93 5.10 -20.04 5.29
C GLY A 93 5.48 -20.61 3.93
N PRO A 94 5.13 -21.87 3.57
CA PRO A 94 5.43 -22.40 2.25
C PRO A 94 4.81 -21.60 1.10
N ALA A 95 5.46 -21.61 -0.08
CA ALA A 95 5.01 -20.86 -1.26
C ALA A 95 3.60 -21.23 -1.75
N HIS A 96 3.12 -22.42 -1.42
CA HIS A 96 1.77 -22.90 -1.75
C HIS A 96 0.75 -22.64 -0.63
N SER A 97 1.16 -22.02 0.49
CA SER A 97 0.23 -21.55 1.52
C SER A 97 -0.42 -20.23 1.11
N TYR A 98 -1.66 -20.01 1.57
CA TYR A 98 -2.35 -18.74 1.38
C TYR A 98 -3.07 -18.36 2.67
N TRP A 99 -2.48 -17.45 3.41
CA TRP A 99 -2.99 -16.95 4.68
C TRP A 99 -3.14 -15.44 4.64
N CYS A 100 -4.13 -14.92 5.38
CA CYS A 100 -4.39 -13.49 5.51
C CYS A 100 -4.12 -13.05 6.94
N LEU A 101 -3.73 -11.79 7.11
CA LEU A 101 -3.39 -11.20 8.42
C LEU A 101 -4.61 -11.01 9.34
N ARG A 102 -5.84 -11.06 8.80
CA ARG A 102 -7.06 -10.75 9.54
C ARG A 102 -7.12 -9.29 10.01
N ALA A 103 -8.26 -8.91 10.60
CA ALA A 103 -8.51 -7.52 11.00
C ALA A 103 -7.58 -7.04 12.12
N SER A 104 -7.27 -7.90 13.08
CA SER A 104 -6.42 -7.54 14.22
C SER A 104 -5.03 -7.13 13.80
N TRP A 105 -4.34 -7.96 13.02
CA TRP A 105 -3.00 -7.66 12.52
C TRP A 105 -3.00 -6.55 11.46
N ALA A 106 -4.05 -6.48 10.63
CA ALA A 106 -4.20 -5.37 9.69
C ALA A 106 -4.32 -4.04 10.42
N ASN A 107 -5.05 -3.98 11.54
CA ASN A 107 -5.15 -2.78 12.36
C ASN A 107 -3.81 -2.42 13.03
N VAL A 108 -3.08 -3.41 13.54
CA VAL A 108 -1.73 -3.19 14.11
C VAL A 108 -0.78 -2.63 13.06
N GLY A 109 -0.81 -3.20 11.83
CA GLY A 109 0.06 -2.76 10.73
C GLY A 109 -0.20 -1.33 10.23
N ASN A 110 -1.34 -0.74 10.59
CA ASN A 110 -1.68 0.65 10.22
C ASN A 110 -1.54 1.64 11.40
N THR A 111 -1.13 1.18 12.56
CA THR A 111 -0.97 2.06 13.74
C THR A 111 -0.04 3.25 13.42
N PRO A 112 -0.40 4.49 13.82
CA PRO A 112 -1.48 4.87 14.74
C PRO A 112 -2.86 5.11 14.08
N TYR A 113 -2.99 4.87 12.79
CA TYR A 113 -4.21 5.14 12.04
C TYR A 113 -5.27 4.07 12.29
N ARG A 114 -6.52 4.51 12.33
CA ARG A 114 -7.66 3.63 12.55
C ARG A 114 -8.02 2.86 11.29
N GLN A 115 -8.33 1.58 11.48
CA GLN A 115 -8.81 0.65 10.46
C GLN A 115 -7.76 0.31 9.37
N TYR A 116 -8.20 -0.11 8.17
CA TYR A 116 -7.39 -0.81 7.20
C TYR A 116 -8.03 -0.75 5.82
N LYS A 117 -7.46 -1.45 4.85
CA LYS A 117 -7.96 -1.57 3.46
C LYS A 117 -9.49 -1.69 3.41
N GLN A 118 -10.11 -1.05 2.43
CA GLN A 118 -11.56 -0.92 2.18
C GLN A 118 -12.32 -0.01 3.15
N CYS A 119 -11.66 0.64 4.07
CA CYS A 119 -12.24 1.62 4.95
C CYS A 119 -11.83 3.03 4.53
N GLY A 120 -12.76 3.99 4.61
CA GLY A 120 -12.50 5.42 4.36
C GLY A 120 -11.80 6.13 5.52
N HIS A 121 -11.22 5.38 6.45
CA HIS A 121 -10.40 5.91 7.53
C HIS A 121 -8.93 5.94 7.10
N GLU A 122 -8.11 6.71 7.84
CA GLU A 122 -6.68 6.88 7.55
C GLU A 122 -5.93 5.55 7.44
N GLY A 123 -6.24 4.54 8.25
CA GLY A 123 -5.62 3.22 8.11
C GLY A 123 -5.94 2.50 6.80
N GLY A 124 -6.95 2.95 6.05
CA GLY A 124 -7.26 2.42 4.72
C GLY A 124 -6.61 3.18 3.58
N SER A 125 -6.38 4.49 3.74
CA SER A 125 -5.95 5.41 2.68
C SER A 125 -4.59 6.07 2.92
N HIS A 126 -4.19 6.25 4.16
CA HIS A 126 -2.91 6.87 4.52
C HIS A 126 -1.80 5.83 4.49
N THR A 127 -1.06 5.77 3.41
CA THR A 127 0.04 4.84 3.21
C THR A 127 1.38 5.57 3.14
N PRO A 128 2.49 4.94 3.55
CA PRO A 128 3.80 5.55 3.44
C PRO A 128 4.20 5.76 1.98
N PHE A 129 4.87 6.87 1.71
CA PHE A 129 5.53 7.16 0.46
C PHE A 129 6.99 7.53 0.73
N VAL A 130 7.90 6.90 0.01
CA VAL A 130 9.33 7.18 0.08
C VAL A 130 9.84 7.50 -1.32
N ALA A 131 10.56 8.60 -1.48
CA ALA A 131 11.23 8.94 -2.71
C ALA A 131 12.75 9.07 -2.47
N PHE A 132 13.52 8.49 -3.37
CA PHE A 132 14.98 8.54 -3.33
C PHE A 132 15.53 8.89 -4.71
N TRP A 133 16.29 9.97 -4.78
CA TRP A 133 16.97 10.42 -6.00
C TRP A 133 18.29 11.09 -5.60
N PRO A 134 19.39 10.39 -5.69
CA PRO A 134 20.69 10.92 -5.26
C PRO A 134 21.02 12.26 -5.93
N GLY A 135 21.56 13.21 -5.17
CA GLY A 135 21.94 14.53 -5.66
C GLY A 135 20.79 15.44 -6.12
N LYS A 136 19.55 14.98 -6.05
CA LYS A 136 18.33 15.75 -6.40
C LYS A 136 17.43 15.96 -5.20
N ILE A 137 17.01 14.90 -4.55
CA ILE A 137 16.19 14.98 -3.34
C ILE A 137 17.13 15.12 -2.14
N LYS A 138 16.85 16.10 -1.28
CA LYS A 138 17.63 16.29 -0.04
C LYS A 138 17.46 15.08 0.88
N PRO A 139 18.55 14.44 1.32
CA PRO A 139 18.46 13.28 2.19
C PRO A 139 17.92 13.63 3.58
N ASN A 140 17.32 12.63 4.25
CA ASN A 140 16.80 12.74 5.62
C ASN A 140 15.76 13.85 5.82
N THR A 141 14.93 14.11 4.81
CA THR A 141 13.79 15.02 4.90
C THR A 141 12.49 14.25 5.07
N ILE A 142 11.58 14.82 5.85
CA ILE A 142 10.21 14.34 6.01
C ILE A 142 9.29 15.53 5.71
N THR A 143 8.19 15.28 5.05
CA THR A 143 7.16 16.28 4.75
C THR A 143 5.78 15.72 5.09
N ASP A 144 4.90 16.59 5.56
CA ASP A 144 3.48 16.29 5.82
C ASP A 144 2.60 16.59 4.58
N GLN A 145 3.23 16.87 3.44
CA GLN A 145 2.50 17.12 2.21
C GLN A 145 1.74 15.87 1.79
N VAL A 146 0.43 16.03 1.59
CA VAL A 146 -0.42 14.95 1.10
C VAL A 146 -0.19 14.76 -0.39
N GLY A 147 0.05 13.53 -0.79
CA GLY A 147 0.08 13.09 -2.18
C GLY A 147 -0.99 12.02 -2.43
N HIS A 148 -1.26 11.74 -3.69
CA HIS A 148 -2.14 10.68 -4.12
C HIS A 148 -1.49 9.85 -5.25
N VAL A 149 -1.89 8.59 -5.42
CA VAL A 149 -1.32 7.73 -6.46
C VAL A 149 -1.51 8.32 -7.87
N VAL A 150 -2.54 9.13 -8.09
CA VAL A 150 -2.77 9.82 -9.38
C VAL A 150 -1.71 10.89 -9.67
N ASP A 151 -0.94 11.32 -8.68
CA ASP A 151 0.11 12.33 -8.82
C ASP A 151 1.41 11.76 -9.43
N ILE A 152 1.55 10.45 -9.45
CA ILE A 152 2.76 9.77 -9.95
C ILE A 152 2.96 10.04 -11.45
N ALA A 153 1.91 9.87 -12.25
CA ALA A 153 2.01 10.07 -13.69
C ALA A 153 2.34 11.53 -14.08
N PRO A 154 1.64 12.57 -13.55
CA PRO A 154 2.04 13.95 -13.75
C PRO A 154 3.48 14.25 -13.30
N THR A 155 3.94 13.64 -12.21
CA THR A 155 5.31 13.83 -11.72
C THR A 155 6.34 13.31 -12.72
N PHE A 156 6.13 12.14 -13.30
CA PHE A 156 7.03 11.63 -14.34
C PHE A 156 7.03 12.50 -15.60
N LEU A 157 5.87 12.94 -16.05
CA LEU A 157 5.77 13.82 -17.22
C LEU A 157 6.50 15.15 -16.99
N ASP A 158 6.36 15.71 -15.78
CA ASP A 158 7.03 16.94 -15.39
C ASP A 158 8.56 16.78 -15.33
N ILE A 159 9.06 15.72 -14.68
CA ILE A 159 10.50 15.41 -14.61
C ILE A 159 11.09 15.23 -16.01
N LEU A 160 10.39 14.55 -16.89
CA LEU A 160 10.84 14.24 -18.25
C LEU A 160 10.57 15.36 -19.24
N GLN A 161 9.87 16.42 -18.83
CA GLN A 161 9.43 17.52 -19.70
C GLN A 161 8.64 17.03 -20.93
N ILE A 162 7.81 16.00 -20.71
CA ILE A 162 6.95 15.42 -21.75
C ILE A 162 5.54 15.99 -21.59
N PRO A 163 4.99 16.65 -22.62
CA PRO A 163 3.62 17.13 -22.57
C PRO A 163 2.64 15.95 -22.54
N TYR A 164 1.59 16.08 -21.73
CA TYR A 164 0.51 15.09 -21.75
C TYR A 164 -0.21 15.16 -23.11
N PRO A 165 -0.43 14.02 -23.79
CA PRO A 165 -0.99 14.04 -25.13
C PRO A 165 -2.47 14.42 -25.12
N GLU A 166 -2.91 15.23 -26.07
CA GLU A 166 -4.33 15.58 -26.25
C GLU A 166 -5.15 14.40 -26.79
N THR A 167 -4.49 13.47 -27.50
CA THR A 167 -5.13 12.28 -28.06
C THR A 167 -4.24 11.06 -27.96
N ILE A 168 -4.84 9.88 -27.77
CA ILE A 168 -4.21 8.56 -27.87
C ILE A 168 -4.98 7.74 -28.88
N SER A 169 -4.33 7.21 -29.92
CA SER A 169 -4.95 6.42 -30.99
C SER A 169 -6.20 7.10 -31.59
N SER A 170 -6.12 8.41 -31.81
CA SER A 170 -7.19 9.27 -32.35
C SER A 170 -8.39 9.53 -31.42
N TYR A 171 -8.33 9.06 -30.17
CA TYR A 171 -9.33 9.39 -29.15
C TYR A 171 -8.84 10.53 -28.26
N PRO A 172 -9.70 11.50 -27.90
CA PRO A 172 -9.35 12.53 -26.92
C PRO A 172 -8.97 11.89 -25.58
N THR A 173 -7.89 12.40 -24.96
CA THR A 173 -7.51 12.00 -23.60
C THR A 173 -8.34 12.77 -22.56
N LEU A 174 -8.62 12.12 -21.44
CA LEU A 174 -9.16 12.81 -20.28
C LEU A 174 -8.04 13.60 -19.59
N PRO A 175 -8.33 14.75 -18.98
CA PRO A 175 -7.36 15.45 -18.14
C PRO A 175 -6.78 14.56 -17.06
N LEU A 176 -5.54 14.81 -16.64
CA LEU A 176 -4.96 14.18 -15.45
C LEU A 176 -5.66 14.73 -14.20
N ASP A 177 -6.08 13.86 -13.29
CA ASP A 177 -6.69 14.25 -12.01
C ASP A 177 -5.64 14.69 -10.99
N GLY A 178 -4.39 14.21 -11.14
CA GLY A 178 -3.29 14.49 -10.21
C GLY A 178 -2.45 15.70 -10.61
N SER A 179 -1.58 16.07 -9.68
CA SER A 179 -0.60 17.14 -9.83
C SER A 179 0.82 16.63 -9.65
N SER A 180 1.81 17.29 -10.25
CA SER A 180 3.22 16.91 -10.07
C SER A 180 3.67 17.08 -8.62
N LEU A 181 4.28 16.04 -8.05
CA LEU A 181 4.97 16.08 -6.76
C LEU A 181 6.40 16.64 -6.87
N LEU A 182 6.88 16.97 -8.07
CA LEU A 182 8.25 17.46 -8.25
C LEU A 182 8.59 18.65 -7.35
N PRO A 183 7.73 19.67 -7.17
CA PRO A 183 8.03 20.78 -6.26
C PRO A 183 8.24 20.32 -4.79
N VAL A 184 7.50 19.31 -4.34
CA VAL A 184 7.63 18.74 -3.00
C VAL A 184 8.91 17.91 -2.87
N LEU A 185 9.27 17.18 -3.91
CA LEU A 185 10.47 16.35 -3.95
C LEU A 185 11.76 17.18 -3.97
N MET A 186 11.70 18.37 -4.56
CA MET A 186 12.87 19.26 -4.69
C MET A 186 13.05 20.22 -3.52
N GLY A 187 12.05 20.42 -2.67
CA GLY A 187 12.06 21.24 -1.45
C GLY A 187 11.71 22.70 -1.69
#